data_afb5b868bf32ce9ea5ea6dfe09078e53
#
_entry.id   afb5b868bf32ce9ea5ea6dfe09078e53
#
_cell.length_a   1.000
_cell.length_b   1.000
_cell.length_c   1.000
_cell.angle_alpha   90.00
_cell.angle_beta   90.00
_cell.angle_gamma   90.00
#
_symmetry.space_group_name_H-M   'P 1'
#
loop_
_entity.id
_entity.type
_entity.pdbx_description
1 polymer ?
#
loop_
_entity_poly.entity_id
_entity_poly.type
_entity_poly.pdbx_seq_one_letter_code
_entity_poly.pdbx_strand_id
1 'polypeptide(L)'
;MRKYLIFLLAMLFFLSPASGQRKKVGVVLMGGGAKGFAHVGALKVLEEAGIPIDYIAGTSMGAIVGGLYSIGYDSRTLDSLIHKQDWMHLLTDDVYRYNLTGAEREKAQTYIVSINYAKQGIKLPSGIVDGQNILNLLLDLTTGYHDELNFRKLPIPFSCVAADVKSGKEVVFNSGSLPVAMRSSMAIPGFFSPVKLDSMLLIDGGILNNYPVDVVRKMGADIVIGISFEKDEKKVEKDMGSILELTHDFENFLGKEKFDQNLKNTDLPIRVNLGKYSIASFQMDEIDSIMRIGEATTRKKWDELNELKKQLDISDNNLTPYIHNPYIGLDTLSIRSVHVEGLSPEDEQMVLNRIRIQPKISRADLQNSISSLYGTNLFSKVHYRLENARPPYDLVLEVEKKNIRNLNIGVRFDTEELASVLVNTSIRLKTTLNSTFGVTARLNKNPYLMVDYSLNRTVLHKGGVKIKTAKN
;
A
#
# COMPACT_ATOMS: atom_id res chain seq x y z
N MET A 1 -54.10 -42.85 23.29
CA MET A 1 -52.71 -42.87 23.74
C MET A 1 -51.71 -42.56 22.60
N ARG A 2 -51.74 -43.19 21.43
CA ARG A 2 -50.80 -42.99 20.32
C ARG A 2 -50.75 -41.54 19.77
N LYS A 3 -51.89 -40.82 19.75
CA LYS A 3 -51.95 -39.42 19.31
C LYS A 3 -51.31 -38.43 20.30
N TYR A 4 -51.39 -38.68 21.58
CA TYR A 4 -50.75 -37.85 22.61
C TYR A 4 -49.23 -38.08 22.69
N LEU A 5 -48.79 -39.32 22.39
CA LEU A 5 -47.36 -39.63 22.32
C LEU A 5 -46.68 -38.92 21.13
N ILE A 6 -47.36 -38.81 19.98
CA ILE A 6 -46.87 -38.10 18.81
C ILE A 6 -46.82 -36.58 19.09
N PHE A 7 -47.81 -36.04 19.82
CA PHE A 7 -47.83 -34.63 20.18
C PHE A 7 -46.73 -34.30 21.21
N LEU A 8 -46.47 -35.19 22.17
CA LEU A 8 -45.40 -35.07 23.14
C LEU A 8 -44.01 -35.17 22.47
N LEU A 9 -43.83 -36.06 21.51
CA LEU A 9 -42.61 -36.18 20.69
C LEU A 9 -42.41 -34.96 19.80
N ALA A 10 -43.46 -34.40 19.21
CA ALA A 10 -43.39 -33.16 18.44
C ALA A 10 -43.01 -31.96 19.32
N MET A 11 -43.53 -31.90 20.54
CA MET A 11 -43.21 -30.84 21.50
C MET A 11 -41.77 -30.92 22.02
N LEU A 12 -41.19 -32.13 22.11
CA LEU A 12 -39.77 -32.35 22.43
C LEU A 12 -38.83 -31.91 21.30
N PHE A 13 -39.27 -31.98 20.05
CA PHE A 13 -38.50 -31.47 18.91
C PHE A 13 -38.41 -29.93 18.86
N PHE A 14 -39.38 -29.22 19.44
CA PHE A 14 -39.38 -27.77 19.59
C PHE A 14 -38.59 -27.28 20.81
N LEU A 15 -38.16 -28.18 21.68
CA LEU A 15 -37.27 -27.89 22.82
C LEU A 15 -35.80 -28.14 22.51
N SER A 16 -35.40 -28.23 21.22
CA SER A 16 -33.98 -28.11 20.89
C SER A 16 -33.52 -26.77 21.44
N PRO A 17 -32.52 -26.73 22.36
CA PRO A 17 -31.98 -25.46 22.81
C PRO A 17 -31.54 -24.77 21.53
N ALA A 18 -32.15 -23.64 21.20
CA ALA A 18 -31.61 -22.71 20.24
C ALA A 18 -30.23 -22.37 20.81
N SER A 19 -29.19 -23.07 20.36
CA SER A 19 -27.80 -22.72 20.67
C SER A 19 -27.65 -21.31 20.15
N GLY A 20 -27.84 -20.34 21.00
CA GLY A 20 -27.73 -18.93 20.66
C GLY A 20 -26.36 -18.71 20.07
N GLN A 21 -26.33 -18.41 18.80
CA GLN A 21 -25.06 -18.08 18.16
C GLN A 21 -24.45 -16.94 18.96
N ARG A 22 -23.19 -17.07 19.44
CA ARG A 22 -22.52 -16.00 20.18
C ARG A 22 -22.53 -14.70 19.37
N LYS A 23 -22.58 -13.58 20.05
CA LYS A 23 -22.42 -12.27 19.41
C LYS A 23 -21.12 -12.19 18.63
N LYS A 24 -21.19 -11.59 17.46
CA LYS A 24 -20.04 -11.42 16.56
C LYS A 24 -19.28 -10.15 16.88
N VAL A 25 -17.96 -10.25 17.02
CA VAL A 25 -17.07 -9.13 17.33
C VAL A 25 -16.44 -8.60 16.07
N GLY A 26 -16.62 -7.31 15.80
CA GLY A 26 -15.94 -6.58 14.75
C GLY A 26 -14.84 -5.68 15.31
N VAL A 27 -13.69 -5.65 14.66
CA VAL A 27 -12.60 -4.73 14.99
C VAL A 27 -12.48 -3.67 13.90
N VAL A 28 -12.39 -2.40 14.32
CA VAL A 28 -12.22 -1.26 13.42
C VAL A 28 -10.86 -0.61 13.66
N LEU A 29 -10.10 -0.42 12.59
CA LEU A 29 -8.77 0.17 12.59
C LEU A 29 -8.78 1.48 11.80
N MET A 30 -8.62 2.61 12.52
CA MET A 30 -8.61 3.95 11.94
C MET A 30 -7.36 4.18 11.07
N GLY A 31 -7.50 5.02 10.04
CA GLY A 31 -6.37 5.53 9.27
C GLY A 31 -5.55 6.57 10.04
N GLY A 32 -4.29 6.76 9.64
CA GLY A 32 -3.44 7.76 10.29
C GLY A 32 -1.93 7.63 10.01
N GLY A 33 -1.54 7.10 8.86
CA GLY A 33 -0.13 6.94 8.50
C GLY A 33 0.65 6.16 9.56
N ALA A 34 1.81 6.67 10.00
CA ALA A 34 2.64 6.03 11.03
C ALA A 34 1.92 5.78 12.36
N LYS A 35 0.91 6.61 12.72
CA LYS A 35 0.10 6.36 13.92
C LYS A 35 -0.56 4.97 13.91
N GLY A 36 -0.83 4.44 12.72
CA GLY A 36 -1.45 3.12 12.55
C GLY A 36 -0.61 1.95 13.06
N PHE A 37 0.68 2.12 13.32
CA PHE A 37 1.48 1.08 14.00
C PHE A 37 0.97 0.77 15.41
N ALA A 38 0.26 1.71 16.06
CA ALA A 38 -0.38 1.46 17.34
C ALA A 38 -1.43 0.34 17.29
N HIS A 39 -2.01 0.07 16.11
CA HIS A 39 -2.93 -1.05 15.93
C HIS A 39 -2.28 -2.40 16.23
N VAL A 40 -1.00 -2.57 15.89
CA VAL A 40 -0.27 -3.82 16.14
C VAL A 40 -0.15 -4.07 17.65
N GLY A 41 0.19 -3.03 18.44
CA GLY A 41 0.21 -3.11 19.90
C GLY A 41 -1.17 -3.37 20.49
N ALA A 42 -2.23 -2.79 19.92
CA ALA A 42 -3.59 -3.03 20.36
C ALA A 42 -4.07 -4.46 20.05
N LEU A 43 -3.80 -4.95 18.83
CA LEU A 43 -4.13 -6.33 18.43
C LEU A 43 -3.45 -7.37 19.33
N LYS A 44 -2.19 -7.13 19.72
CA LYS A 44 -1.47 -7.99 20.67
C LYS A 44 -2.25 -8.17 21.98
N VAL A 45 -2.81 -7.09 22.52
CA VAL A 45 -3.61 -7.16 23.76
C VAL A 45 -4.93 -7.87 23.54
N LEU A 46 -5.60 -7.68 22.38
CA LEU A 46 -6.81 -8.42 22.03
C LEU A 46 -6.54 -9.92 21.88
N GLU A 47 -5.40 -10.31 21.30
CA GLU A 47 -4.94 -11.69 21.21
C GLU A 47 -4.70 -12.29 22.60
N GLU A 48 -3.96 -11.59 23.46
CA GLU A 48 -3.68 -12.01 24.84
C GLU A 48 -4.95 -12.16 25.67
N ALA A 49 -5.92 -11.27 25.48
CA ALA A 49 -7.22 -11.35 26.14
C ALA A 49 -8.09 -12.51 25.61
N GLY A 50 -7.71 -13.09 24.46
CA GLY A 50 -8.50 -14.16 23.82
C GLY A 50 -9.82 -13.67 23.22
N ILE A 51 -9.86 -12.42 22.76
CA ILE A 51 -11.07 -11.86 22.11
C ILE A 51 -11.18 -12.42 20.70
N PRO A 52 -12.29 -13.08 20.34
CA PRO A 52 -12.50 -13.56 18.97
C PRO A 52 -12.80 -12.37 18.06
N ILE A 53 -12.10 -12.30 16.94
CA ILE A 53 -12.32 -11.28 15.93
C ILE A 53 -13.04 -11.94 14.76
N ASP A 54 -14.32 -11.61 14.56
CA ASP A 54 -15.15 -12.18 13.48
C ASP A 54 -15.11 -11.32 12.21
N TYR A 55 -14.87 -10.02 12.34
CA TYR A 55 -14.85 -9.08 11.24
C TYR A 55 -13.79 -8.00 11.48
N ILE A 56 -13.16 -7.54 10.40
CA ILE A 56 -12.25 -6.39 10.44
C ILE A 56 -12.64 -5.38 9.37
N ALA A 57 -12.68 -4.11 9.75
CA ALA A 57 -12.75 -3.01 8.80
C ALA A 57 -11.65 -1.98 9.09
N GLY A 58 -11.04 -1.44 8.04
CA GLY A 58 -9.96 -0.45 8.20
C GLY A 58 -9.90 0.58 7.09
N THR A 59 -9.25 1.69 7.37
CA THR A 59 -8.94 2.75 6.41
C THR A 59 -7.44 3.06 6.44
N SER A 60 -6.83 3.31 5.28
CA SER A 60 -5.43 3.70 5.17
C SER A 60 -4.48 2.69 5.85
N MET A 61 -3.63 3.11 6.79
CA MET A 61 -2.79 2.18 7.56
C MET A 61 -3.62 1.12 8.31
N GLY A 62 -4.82 1.48 8.77
CA GLY A 62 -5.75 0.51 9.37
C GLY A 62 -6.22 -0.55 8.37
N ALA A 63 -6.33 -0.22 7.08
CA ALA A 63 -6.61 -1.19 6.02
C ALA A 63 -5.43 -2.13 5.78
N ILE A 64 -4.19 -1.64 5.85
CA ILE A 64 -2.98 -2.46 5.71
C ILE A 64 -2.86 -3.44 6.87
N VAL A 65 -2.87 -2.95 8.10
CA VAL A 65 -2.76 -3.79 9.31
C VAL A 65 -3.92 -4.78 9.37
N GLY A 66 -5.16 -4.32 9.17
CA GLY A 66 -6.36 -5.16 9.21
C GLY A 66 -6.41 -6.19 8.09
N GLY A 67 -6.01 -5.81 6.87
CA GLY A 67 -5.96 -6.71 5.72
C GLY A 67 -4.92 -7.83 5.91
N LEU A 68 -3.73 -7.52 6.39
CA LEU A 68 -2.70 -8.51 6.70
C LEU A 68 -3.14 -9.42 7.86
N TYR A 69 -3.70 -8.83 8.92
CA TYR A 69 -4.24 -9.60 10.05
C TYR A 69 -5.36 -10.55 9.62
N SER A 70 -6.22 -10.11 8.72
CA SER A 70 -7.34 -10.92 8.22
C SER A 70 -6.93 -12.18 7.47
N ILE A 71 -5.71 -12.20 6.92
CA ILE A 71 -5.13 -13.36 6.22
C ILE A 71 -4.13 -14.14 7.07
N GLY A 72 -4.04 -13.85 8.38
CA GLY A 72 -3.33 -14.68 9.36
C GLY A 72 -1.96 -14.15 9.81
N TYR A 73 -1.64 -12.88 9.56
CA TYR A 73 -0.49 -12.24 10.20
C TYR A 73 -0.89 -11.80 11.62
N ASP A 74 -0.45 -12.52 12.63
CA ASP A 74 -0.65 -12.13 14.03
C ASP A 74 0.17 -10.89 14.41
N SER A 75 -0.10 -10.34 15.58
CA SER A 75 0.57 -9.13 16.08
C SER A 75 2.10 -9.28 16.13
N ARG A 76 2.59 -10.45 16.51
CA ARG A 76 4.02 -10.76 16.59
C ARG A 76 4.67 -10.80 15.22
N THR A 77 3.99 -11.40 14.24
CA THR A 77 4.47 -11.47 12.86
C THR A 77 4.46 -10.08 12.21
N LEU A 78 3.40 -9.28 12.44
CA LEU A 78 3.32 -7.89 11.98
C LEU A 78 4.45 -7.04 12.57
N ASP A 79 4.71 -7.14 13.87
CA ASP A 79 5.82 -6.46 14.54
C ASP A 79 7.17 -6.82 13.87
N SER A 80 7.45 -8.12 13.71
CA SER A 80 8.66 -8.58 13.02
C SER A 80 8.78 -8.07 11.57
N LEU A 81 7.66 -8.00 10.83
CA LEU A 81 7.64 -7.47 9.47
C LEU A 81 7.95 -5.98 9.44
N ILE A 82 7.38 -5.20 10.35
CA ILE A 82 7.59 -3.76 10.46
C ILE A 82 9.07 -3.43 10.67
N HIS A 83 9.74 -4.18 11.54
CA HIS A 83 11.16 -3.99 11.83
C HIS A 83 12.11 -4.36 10.68
N LYS A 84 11.66 -5.17 9.74
CA LYS A 84 12.44 -5.56 8.56
C LYS A 84 12.38 -4.54 7.41
N GLN A 85 11.48 -3.54 7.50
CA GLN A 85 11.27 -2.60 6.40
C GLN A 85 12.20 -1.40 6.49
N ASP A 86 12.68 -0.95 5.33
CA ASP A 86 13.23 0.38 5.12
C ASP A 86 12.08 1.33 4.73
N TRP A 87 11.47 1.94 5.76
CA TRP A 87 10.29 2.80 5.57
C TRP A 87 10.56 4.00 4.69
N MET A 88 11.77 4.58 4.76
CA MET A 88 12.13 5.71 3.91
C MET A 88 12.18 5.30 2.43
N HIS A 89 12.77 4.15 2.14
CA HIS A 89 12.78 3.59 0.79
C HIS A 89 11.37 3.26 0.28
N LEU A 90 10.52 2.69 1.13
CA LEU A 90 9.14 2.35 0.77
C LEU A 90 8.29 3.58 0.44
N LEU A 91 8.54 4.69 1.13
CA LEU A 91 7.73 5.91 1.01
C LEU A 91 8.24 6.89 -0.05
N THR A 92 9.36 6.62 -0.72
CA THR A 92 9.95 7.54 -1.72
C THR A 92 9.92 7.00 -3.16
N ASP A 93 9.55 5.74 -3.37
CA ASP A 93 9.69 5.01 -4.64
C ASP A 93 11.12 5.01 -5.20
N ASP A 94 12.11 5.27 -4.35
CA ASP A 94 13.50 5.20 -4.74
C ASP A 94 13.85 3.80 -5.22
N VAL A 95 14.65 3.75 -6.28
CA VAL A 95 15.15 2.49 -6.82
C VAL A 95 16.60 2.33 -6.39
N TYR A 96 16.90 1.21 -5.76
CA TYR A 96 18.30 0.91 -5.40
C TYR A 96 19.24 1.02 -6.61
N ARG A 97 20.38 1.63 -6.42
CA ARG A 97 21.34 1.93 -7.48
C ARG A 97 21.70 0.72 -8.36
N TYR A 98 21.72 -0.47 -7.79
CA TYR A 98 22.01 -1.70 -8.53
C TYR A 98 20.87 -2.13 -9.46
N ASN A 99 19.63 -1.69 -9.23
CA ASN A 99 18.47 -1.91 -10.06
C ASN A 99 18.32 -0.88 -11.19
N LEU A 100 19.02 0.25 -11.13
CA LEU A 100 18.99 1.27 -12.17
C LEU A 100 19.83 0.84 -13.39
N THR A 101 19.39 1.22 -14.59
CA THR A 101 20.23 1.11 -15.80
C THR A 101 21.41 2.06 -15.72
N GLY A 102 22.48 1.80 -16.50
CA GLY A 102 23.62 2.70 -16.57
C GLY A 102 23.24 4.13 -16.98
N ALA A 103 22.31 4.27 -17.92
CA ALA A 103 21.80 5.56 -18.37
C ALA A 103 21.03 6.31 -17.27
N GLU A 104 20.19 5.61 -16.52
CA GLU A 104 19.44 6.23 -15.42
C GLU A 104 20.35 6.58 -14.24
N ARG A 105 21.38 5.77 -13.96
CA ARG A 105 22.42 6.12 -12.97
C ARG A 105 23.19 7.39 -13.36
N GLU A 106 23.56 7.52 -14.63
CA GLU A 106 24.24 8.72 -15.15
C GLU A 106 23.33 9.95 -15.04
N LYS A 107 22.05 9.82 -15.39
CA LYS A 107 21.08 10.92 -15.26
C LYS A 107 20.89 11.35 -13.81
N ALA A 108 20.73 10.42 -12.89
CA ALA A 108 20.57 10.71 -11.46
C ALA A 108 21.78 11.42 -10.86
N GLN A 109 22.97 11.20 -11.40
CA GLN A 109 24.19 11.90 -10.97
C GLN A 109 24.38 13.27 -11.63
N THR A 110 23.76 13.48 -12.79
CA THR A 110 23.98 14.67 -13.62
C THR A 110 22.93 15.75 -13.37
N TYR A 111 21.69 15.36 -13.11
CA TYR A 111 20.57 16.27 -13.00
C TYR A 111 20.00 16.29 -11.58
N ILE A 112 19.72 17.49 -11.09
CA ILE A 112 19.14 17.72 -9.75
C ILE A 112 17.62 17.64 -9.80
N VAL A 113 17.02 18.10 -10.92
CA VAL A 113 15.58 18.17 -11.12
C VAL A 113 15.21 17.54 -12.44
N SER A 114 14.20 16.67 -12.41
CA SER A 114 13.60 16.05 -13.60
C SER A 114 12.10 16.30 -13.59
N ILE A 115 11.58 16.97 -14.61
CA ILE A 115 10.16 17.32 -14.76
C ILE A 115 9.61 16.58 -15.97
N ASN A 116 8.54 15.84 -15.76
CA ASN A 116 7.82 15.21 -16.86
C ASN A 116 6.86 16.23 -17.51
N TYR A 117 6.86 16.29 -18.85
CA TYR A 117 5.92 17.14 -19.57
C TYR A 117 5.20 16.37 -20.69
N ALA A 118 3.99 16.81 -21.04
CA ALA A 118 3.19 16.25 -22.11
C ALA A 118 3.05 17.26 -23.27
N LYS A 119 2.48 16.83 -24.41
CA LYS A 119 2.18 17.75 -25.53
C LYS A 119 1.30 18.94 -25.12
N GLN A 120 0.50 18.78 -24.06
CA GLN A 120 -0.45 19.78 -23.55
C GLN A 120 0.14 20.66 -22.44
N GLY A 121 1.45 20.60 -22.18
CA GLY A 121 2.12 21.37 -21.14
C GLY A 121 2.75 20.50 -20.05
N ILE A 122 3.23 21.14 -18.98
CA ILE A 122 3.74 20.48 -17.80
C ILE A 122 2.57 19.79 -17.09
N LYS A 123 2.61 18.47 -16.99
CA LYS A 123 1.70 17.73 -16.11
C LYS A 123 2.31 17.75 -14.73
N LEU A 124 1.68 18.48 -13.82
CA LEU A 124 1.97 18.29 -12.40
C LEU A 124 1.66 16.85 -12.03
N PRO A 125 2.54 16.15 -11.32
CA PRO A 125 2.25 14.81 -10.84
C PRO A 125 1.01 14.86 -9.95
N SER A 126 0.16 13.84 -10.05
CA SER A 126 -1.03 13.71 -9.21
C SER A 126 -0.70 13.34 -7.75
N GLY A 127 0.56 12.99 -7.48
CA GLY A 127 1.17 12.72 -6.18
C GLY A 127 2.69 12.86 -6.30
N ILE A 128 3.36 13.04 -5.18
CA ILE A 128 4.83 13.11 -5.12
C ILE A 128 5.44 11.72 -5.38
N VAL A 129 4.75 10.68 -4.91
CA VAL A 129 5.17 9.27 -4.94
C VAL A 129 4.11 8.44 -5.65
N ASP A 130 4.51 7.58 -6.58
CA ASP A 130 3.57 6.68 -7.27
C ASP A 130 3.10 5.53 -6.37
N GLY A 131 3.88 5.21 -5.31
CA GLY A 131 3.59 4.15 -4.34
C GLY A 131 3.92 2.77 -4.87
N GLN A 132 4.87 2.67 -5.80
CA GLN A 132 5.31 1.42 -6.41
C GLN A 132 5.95 0.47 -5.39
N ASN A 133 6.84 1.00 -4.52
CA ASN A 133 7.53 0.17 -3.52
C ASN A 133 6.57 -0.38 -2.47
N ILE A 134 5.61 0.43 -2.01
CA ILE A 134 4.55 -0.03 -1.09
C ILE A 134 3.68 -1.11 -1.75
N LEU A 135 3.29 -0.91 -3.01
CA LEU A 135 2.48 -1.91 -3.70
C LEU A 135 3.24 -3.22 -3.89
N ASN A 136 4.53 -3.17 -4.22
CA ASN A 136 5.39 -4.36 -4.30
C ASN A 136 5.45 -5.10 -2.97
N LEU A 137 5.58 -4.37 -1.85
CA LEU A 137 5.52 -4.95 -0.51
C LEU A 137 4.16 -5.62 -0.24
N LEU A 138 3.06 -4.94 -0.55
CA LEU A 138 1.72 -5.49 -0.35
C LEU A 138 1.50 -6.74 -1.21
N LEU A 139 1.94 -6.75 -2.47
CA LEU A 139 1.89 -7.92 -3.33
C LEU A 139 2.71 -9.08 -2.75
N ASP A 140 3.89 -8.81 -2.25
CA ASP A 140 4.72 -9.83 -1.61
C ASP A 140 4.05 -10.42 -0.37
N LEU A 141 3.54 -9.59 0.53
CA LEU A 141 2.90 -10.00 1.78
C LEU A 141 1.55 -10.69 1.58
N THR A 142 0.89 -10.47 0.46
CA THR A 142 -0.41 -11.09 0.13
C THR A 142 -0.31 -12.21 -0.90
N THR A 143 0.86 -12.85 -1.03
CA THR A 143 1.01 -14.05 -1.88
C THR A 143 -0.11 -15.05 -1.59
N GLY A 144 -0.76 -15.56 -2.65
CA GLY A 144 -1.95 -16.42 -2.55
C GLY A 144 -3.30 -15.67 -2.43
N TYR A 145 -3.27 -14.33 -2.39
CA TYR A 145 -4.46 -13.48 -2.28
C TYR A 145 -4.49 -12.37 -3.36
N HIS A 146 -3.90 -12.62 -4.54
CA HIS A 146 -3.82 -11.64 -5.63
C HIS A 146 -5.04 -11.65 -6.56
N ASP A 147 -5.74 -12.78 -6.64
CA ASP A 147 -6.90 -12.96 -7.53
C ASP A 147 -8.10 -12.10 -7.07
N GLU A 148 -9.12 -12.07 -7.92
CA GLU A 148 -10.44 -11.55 -7.60
C GLU A 148 -11.09 -12.35 -6.46
N LEU A 149 -10.94 -11.90 -5.23
CA LEU A 149 -11.40 -12.57 -4.02
C LEU A 149 -12.68 -11.94 -3.48
N ASN A 150 -13.48 -12.75 -2.81
CA ASN A 150 -14.51 -12.25 -1.91
C ASN A 150 -13.91 -12.12 -0.51
N PHE A 151 -13.68 -10.90 -0.03
CA PHE A 151 -13.05 -10.64 1.26
C PHE A 151 -13.88 -11.11 2.47
N ARG A 152 -15.16 -11.38 2.26
CA ARG A 152 -16.01 -12.05 3.29
C ARG A 152 -15.65 -13.52 3.51
N LYS A 153 -14.86 -14.11 2.60
CA LYS A 153 -14.39 -15.50 2.68
C LYS A 153 -12.93 -15.60 3.11
N LEU A 154 -12.28 -14.49 3.43
CA LEU A 154 -10.97 -14.51 4.05
C LEU A 154 -11.04 -15.20 5.42
N PRO A 155 -9.93 -15.71 5.96
CA PRO A 155 -9.91 -16.33 7.30
C PRO A 155 -10.59 -15.48 8.37
N ILE A 156 -10.36 -14.17 8.38
CA ILE A 156 -11.25 -13.19 9.04
C ILE A 156 -11.87 -12.33 7.94
N PRO A 157 -13.19 -12.28 7.79
CA PRO A 157 -13.86 -11.39 6.86
C PRO A 157 -13.41 -9.93 7.01
N PHE A 158 -13.04 -9.32 5.89
CA PHE A 158 -12.40 -8.01 5.85
C PHE A 158 -13.11 -7.04 4.92
N SER A 159 -13.03 -5.75 5.23
CA SER A 159 -13.37 -4.66 4.32
C SER A 159 -12.43 -3.47 4.54
N CYS A 160 -12.13 -2.73 3.49
CA CYS A 160 -11.43 -1.45 3.63
C CYS A 160 -12.09 -0.36 2.79
N VAL A 161 -11.79 0.88 3.13
CA VAL A 161 -12.45 2.05 2.57
C VAL A 161 -11.47 2.87 1.75
N ALA A 162 -11.90 3.26 0.55
CA ALA A 162 -11.28 4.28 -0.29
C ALA A 162 -12.33 5.33 -0.67
N ALA A 163 -11.89 6.41 -1.34
CA ALA A 163 -12.78 7.43 -1.88
C ALA A 163 -12.56 7.56 -3.39
N ASP A 164 -13.64 7.59 -4.18
CA ASP A 164 -13.54 7.86 -5.60
C ASP A 164 -13.67 9.36 -5.90
N VAL A 165 -12.60 9.95 -6.40
CA VAL A 165 -12.54 11.39 -6.73
C VAL A 165 -13.58 11.79 -7.79
N LYS A 166 -13.90 10.88 -8.73
CA LYS A 166 -14.80 11.21 -9.82
C LYS A 166 -16.26 11.30 -9.38
N SER A 167 -16.68 10.41 -8.51
CA SER A 167 -18.06 10.38 -7.99
C SER A 167 -18.22 11.11 -6.66
N GLY A 168 -17.13 11.40 -5.96
CA GLY A 168 -17.15 11.96 -4.61
C GLY A 168 -17.71 10.99 -3.55
N LYS A 169 -17.74 9.68 -3.83
CA LYS A 169 -18.36 8.68 -2.96
C LYS A 169 -17.33 7.78 -2.29
N GLU A 170 -17.72 7.30 -1.12
CA GLU A 170 -17.05 6.22 -0.41
C GLU A 170 -17.11 4.93 -1.23
N VAL A 171 -15.98 4.24 -1.33
CA VAL A 171 -15.84 2.92 -1.96
C VAL A 171 -15.42 1.94 -0.89
N VAL A 172 -16.33 1.02 -0.56
CA VAL A 172 -16.05 -0.05 0.42
C VAL A 172 -15.63 -1.30 -0.35
N PHE A 173 -14.36 -1.65 -0.25
CA PHE A 173 -13.85 -2.90 -0.79
C PHE A 173 -14.24 -4.08 0.09
N ASN A 174 -14.97 -5.01 -0.48
CA ASN A 174 -15.31 -6.31 0.10
C ASN A 174 -15.04 -7.47 -0.87
N SER A 175 -14.42 -7.16 -2.00
CA SER A 175 -13.97 -8.09 -3.04
C SER A 175 -12.91 -7.43 -3.92
N GLY A 176 -12.27 -8.21 -4.78
CA GLY A 176 -11.22 -7.79 -5.71
C GLY A 176 -9.83 -8.26 -5.28
N SER A 177 -8.81 -7.62 -5.79
CA SER A 177 -7.42 -7.88 -5.39
C SER A 177 -7.11 -7.21 -4.04
N LEU A 178 -6.76 -8.00 -3.04
CA LEU A 178 -6.49 -7.51 -1.68
C LEU A 178 -5.38 -6.45 -1.63
N PRO A 179 -4.21 -6.64 -2.26
CA PRO A 179 -3.15 -5.63 -2.25
C PRO A 179 -3.56 -4.33 -2.95
N VAL A 180 -4.37 -4.41 -4.01
CA VAL A 180 -4.87 -3.22 -4.73
C VAL A 180 -5.89 -2.46 -3.87
N ALA A 181 -6.76 -3.16 -3.16
CA ALA A 181 -7.73 -2.56 -2.25
C ALA A 181 -7.02 -1.80 -1.11
N MET A 182 -6.01 -2.42 -0.47
CA MET A 182 -5.20 -1.78 0.57
C MET A 182 -4.42 -0.58 0.02
N ARG A 183 -3.80 -0.71 -1.18
CA ARG A 183 -3.07 0.39 -1.82
C ARG A 183 -4.00 1.56 -2.16
N SER A 184 -5.24 1.28 -2.58
CA SER A 184 -6.25 2.30 -2.88
C SER A 184 -6.67 3.05 -1.61
N SER A 185 -6.87 2.30 -0.53
CA SER A 185 -7.28 2.86 0.76
C SER A 185 -6.24 3.79 1.40
N MET A 186 -4.95 3.66 1.03
CA MET A 186 -3.84 4.47 1.56
C MET A 186 -3.32 5.54 0.59
N ALA A 187 -4.01 5.80 -0.52
CA ALA A 187 -3.57 6.76 -1.54
C ALA A 187 -3.82 8.21 -1.09
N ILE A 188 -3.05 8.70 -0.11
CA ILE A 188 -3.16 10.05 0.47
C ILE A 188 -2.97 11.10 -0.63
N PRO A 189 -3.97 11.97 -0.89
CA PRO A 189 -3.89 12.99 -1.93
C PRO A 189 -2.70 13.93 -1.74
N GLY A 190 -2.06 14.28 -2.86
CA GLY A 190 -0.87 15.14 -2.86
C GLY A 190 0.43 14.41 -2.48
N PHE A 191 0.36 13.32 -1.71
CA PHE A 191 1.53 12.51 -1.38
C PHE A 191 1.63 11.29 -2.31
N PHE A 192 0.63 10.41 -2.30
CA PHE A 192 0.59 9.27 -3.22
C PHE A 192 -0.26 9.55 -4.45
N SER A 193 0.19 9.03 -5.59
CA SER A 193 -0.63 9.01 -6.81
C SER A 193 -1.91 8.20 -6.58
N PRO A 194 -3.07 8.72 -7.04
CA PRO A 194 -4.34 7.99 -6.99
C PRO A 194 -4.30 6.67 -7.75
N VAL A 195 -5.02 5.69 -7.27
CA VAL A 195 -5.12 4.38 -7.93
C VAL A 195 -6.27 4.39 -8.93
N LYS A 196 -5.95 4.10 -10.19
CA LYS A 196 -6.96 3.88 -11.22
C LYS A 196 -7.42 2.44 -11.16
N LEU A 197 -8.70 2.23 -10.94
CA LEU A 197 -9.33 0.91 -10.97
C LEU A 197 -10.63 1.02 -11.74
N ASP A 198 -10.72 0.34 -12.87
CA ASP A 198 -11.83 0.45 -13.82
C ASP A 198 -12.09 1.90 -14.22
N SER A 199 -13.32 2.40 -13.99
CA SER A 199 -13.70 3.78 -14.24
C SER A 199 -13.40 4.74 -13.09
N MET A 200 -13.00 4.23 -11.91
CA MET A 200 -12.77 5.00 -10.68
C MET A 200 -11.36 5.60 -10.64
N LEU A 201 -11.22 6.66 -9.86
CA LEU A 201 -9.93 7.26 -9.47
C LEU A 201 -9.89 7.34 -7.95
N LEU A 202 -9.21 6.38 -7.34
CA LEU A 202 -9.27 6.11 -5.92
C LEU A 202 -8.17 6.82 -5.14
N ILE A 203 -8.57 7.43 -4.04
CA ILE A 203 -7.70 8.06 -3.05
C ILE A 203 -8.00 7.50 -1.66
N ASP A 204 -7.20 7.91 -0.67
CA ASP A 204 -7.37 7.49 0.72
C ASP A 204 -8.82 7.70 1.20
N GLY A 205 -9.35 6.67 1.83
CA GLY A 205 -10.72 6.68 2.37
C GLY A 205 -10.91 7.60 3.56
N GLY A 206 -9.80 8.05 4.18
CA GLY A 206 -9.82 8.92 5.35
C GLY A 206 -10.58 10.22 5.15
N ILE A 207 -10.64 10.72 3.92
CA ILE A 207 -11.41 11.91 3.56
C ILE A 207 -12.91 11.75 3.85
N LEU A 208 -13.47 10.56 3.66
CA LEU A 208 -14.91 10.32 3.79
C LEU A 208 -15.26 9.46 5.01
N ASN A 209 -14.46 8.44 5.32
CA ASN A 209 -14.72 7.50 6.40
C ASN A 209 -13.41 6.94 6.97
N ASN A 210 -12.76 7.70 7.83
CA ASN A 210 -11.49 7.32 8.42
C ASN A 210 -11.59 6.28 9.54
N TYR A 211 -12.80 6.03 10.06
CA TYR A 211 -13.07 5.12 11.16
C TYR A 211 -14.33 4.30 10.87
N PRO A 212 -14.24 3.23 10.06
CA PRO A 212 -15.35 2.60 9.36
C PRO A 212 -16.17 1.63 10.23
N VAL A 213 -16.73 2.12 11.37
CA VAL A 213 -17.60 1.35 12.28
C VAL A 213 -18.89 0.93 11.59
N ASP A 214 -19.49 1.82 10.80
CA ASP A 214 -20.69 1.52 10.03
C ASP A 214 -20.46 0.39 9.00
N VAL A 215 -19.23 0.26 8.48
CA VAL A 215 -18.87 -0.81 7.56
C VAL A 215 -18.84 -2.15 8.29
N VAL A 216 -18.13 -2.24 9.43
CA VAL A 216 -18.06 -3.51 10.18
C VAL A 216 -19.42 -3.91 10.74
N ARG A 217 -20.29 -2.96 11.11
CA ARG A 217 -21.69 -3.23 11.49
C ARG A 217 -22.47 -3.85 10.32
N LYS A 218 -22.34 -3.30 9.11
CA LYS A 218 -22.96 -3.86 7.89
C LYS A 218 -22.41 -5.25 7.53
N MET A 219 -21.22 -5.60 7.97
CA MET A 219 -20.67 -6.95 7.82
C MET A 219 -21.35 -7.96 8.75
N GLY A 220 -22.00 -7.50 9.81
CA GLY A 220 -22.75 -8.33 10.77
C GLY A 220 -22.17 -8.34 12.18
N ALA A 221 -21.33 -7.36 12.55
CA ALA A 221 -20.80 -7.25 13.91
C ALA A 221 -21.89 -6.80 14.90
N ASP A 222 -22.10 -7.60 15.94
CA ASP A 222 -22.98 -7.28 17.07
C ASP A 222 -22.28 -6.37 18.09
N ILE A 223 -20.97 -6.53 18.23
CA ILE A 223 -20.10 -5.77 19.13
C ILE A 223 -18.93 -5.22 18.33
N VAL A 224 -18.62 -3.95 18.52
CA VAL A 224 -17.52 -3.29 17.82
C VAL A 224 -16.47 -2.78 18.80
N ILE A 225 -15.25 -3.29 18.66
CA ILE A 225 -14.05 -2.74 19.28
C ILE A 225 -13.39 -1.84 18.25
N GLY A 226 -13.24 -0.56 18.57
CA GLY A 226 -12.69 0.40 17.61
C GLY A 226 -11.42 1.05 18.13
N ILE A 227 -10.34 0.99 17.35
CA ILE A 227 -9.05 1.58 17.68
C ILE A 227 -8.89 2.85 16.86
N SER A 228 -8.85 4.00 17.56
CA SER A 228 -8.77 5.33 16.97
C SER A 228 -7.71 6.20 17.68
N PHE A 229 -7.35 7.32 17.05
CA PHE A 229 -6.34 8.23 17.58
C PHE A 229 -7.00 9.50 18.10
N GLU A 230 -6.50 10.00 19.23
CA GLU A 230 -6.93 11.28 19.77
C GLU A 230 -6.37 12.43 18.92
N LYS A 231 -7.14 13.52 18.82
CA LYS A 231 -6.63 14.75 18.22
C LYS A 231 -5.72 15.43 19.22
N ASP A 232 -4.55 15.86 18.77
CA ASP A 232 -3.65 16.68 19.57
C ASP A 232 -4.10 18.15 19.45
N GLU A 233 -4.85 18.62 20.44
CA GLU A 233 -5.35 20.00 20.49
C GLU A 233 -4.22 21.05 20.61
N LYS A 234 -3.00 20.64 20.99
CA LYS A 234 -1.85 21.55 21.18
C LYS A 234 -1.04 21.81 19.91
N LYS A 235 -1.30 21.11 18.83
CA LYS A 235 -0.56 21.23 17.56
C LYS A 235 -1.00 22.36 16.64
N VAL A 236 -2.03 23.15 17.00
CA VAL A 236 -2.58 24.20 16.13
C VAL A 236 -1.61 25.37 15.89
N GLU A 237 -0.51 25.47 16.64
CA GLU A 237 0.45 26.60 16.57
C GLU A 237 1.83 26.27 15.97
N LYS A 238 2.13 25.04 15.59
CA LYS A 238 3.46 24.69 15.06
C LYS A 238 3.38 24.28 13.60
N ASP A 239 4.00 25.11 12.77
CA ASP A 239 4.43 24.87 11.39
C ASP A 239 3.56 23.91 10.58
N MET A 240 2.80 24.43 9.64
CA MET A 240 2.21 23.65 8.54
C MET A 240 3.34 23.03 7.70
N GLY A 241 4.05 22.05 8.27
CA GLY A 241 5.37 21.65 7.83
C GLY A 241 5.41 20.70 6.67
N SER A 242 4.33 19.93 6.40
CA SER A 242 4.36 18.99 5.27
C SER A 242 3.00 18.86 4.58
N ILE A 243 3.02 18.61 3.27
CA ILE A 243 1.82 18.29 2.49
C ILE A 243 1.03 17.14 3.13
N LEU A 244 1.71 16.19 3.73
CA LEU A 244 1.13 15.02 4.38
C LEU A 244 0.29 15.44 5.61
N GLU A 245 0.80 16.32 6.45
CA GLU A 245 0.08 16.82 7.64
C GLU A 245 -1.11 17.69 7.27
N LEU A 246 -0.95 18.59 6.29
CA LEU A 246 -2.06 19.39 5.76
C LEU A 246 -3.19 18.54 5.21
N THR A 247 -2.84 17.50 4.47
CA THR A 247 -3.85 16.58 3.88
C THR A 247 -4.59 15.83 4.99
N HIS A 248 -3.88 15.37 6.02
CA HIS A 248 -4.49 14.68 7.16
C HIS A 248 -5.42 15.61 7.97
N ASP A 249 -5.05 16.86 8.17
CA ASP A 249 -5.92 17.82 8.85
C ASP A 249 -7.17 18.12 8.03
N PHE A 250 -7.04 18.18 6.71
CA PHE A 250 -8.15 18.33 5.78
C PHE A 250 -9.08 17.09 5.79
N GLU A 251 -8.52 15.89 5.79
CA GLU A 251 -9.27 14.63 5.97
C GLU A 251 -10.05 14.62 7.28
N ASN A 252 -9.42 15.01 8.38
CA ASN A 252 -10.06 15.11 9.69
C ASN A 252 -11.19 16.15 9.73
N PHE A 253 -11.06 17.21 8.96
CA PHE A 253 -12.09 18.22 8.85
C PHE A 253 -13.31 17.71 8.08
N LEU A 254 -13.09 17.12 6.89
CA LEU A 254 -14.15 16.61 6.03
C LEU A 254 -14.85 15.39 6.65
N GLY A 255 -14.10 14.47 7.23
CA GLY A 255 -14.62 13.22 7.81
C GLY A 255 -15.16 13.37 9.25
N LYS A 256 -15.15 14.57 9.86
CA LYS A 256 -15.46 14.77 11.27
C LYS A 256 -16.84 14.25 11.68
N GLU A 257 -17.86 14.63 10.95
CA GLU A 257 -19.24 14.22 11.28
C GLU A 257 -19.41 12.70 11.24
N LYS A 258 -18.85 12.07 10.21
CA LYS A 258 -18.87 10.61 10.06
C LYS A 258 -18.10 9.91 11.18
N PHE A 259 -16.93 10.47 11.55
CA PHE A 259 -16.14 9.97 12.68
C PHE A 259 -16.93 10.04 14.00
N ASP A 260 -17.55 11.17 14.29
CA ASP A 260 -18.33 11.37 15.54
C ASP A 260 -19.53 10.44 15.61
N GLN A 261 -20.21 10.18 14.49
CA GLN A 261 -21.29 9.19 14.39
C GLN A 261 -20.77 7.76 14.62
N ASN A 262 -19.66 7.40 13.99
CA ASN A 262 -19.05 6.08 14.12
C ASN A 262 -18.52 5.84 15.54
N LEU A 263 -17.95 6.85 16.18
CA LEU A 263 -17.48 6.76 17.56
C LEU A 263 -18.63 6.47 18.55
N LYS A 264 -19.81 7.09 18.35
CA LYS A 264 -21.00 6.80 19.15
C LYS A 264 -21.54 5.37 18.97
N ASN A 265 -21.27 4.78 17.80
CA ASN A 265 -21.69 3.43 17.45
C ASN A 265 -20.65 2.35 17.80
N THR A 266 -19.58 2.72 18.52
CA THR A 266 -18.51 1.81 18.97
C THR A 266 -18.81 1.36 20.40
N ASP A 267 -18.88 0.04 20.65
CA ASP A 267 -19.17 -0.48 21.99
C ASP A 267 -17.95 -0.38 22.91
N LEU A 268 -16.77 -0.68 22.42
CA LEU A 268 -15.51 -0.54 23.16
C LEU A 268 -14.51 0.34 22.38
N PRO A 269 -14.54 1.67 22.59
CA PRO A 269 -13.58 2.56 21.97
C PRO A 269 -12.24 2.52 22.69
N ILE A 270 -11.16 2.27 21.92
CA ILE A 270 -9.78 2.35 22.34
C ILE A 270 -9.17 3.59 21.65
N ARG A 271 -9.12 4.69 22.40
CA ARG A 271 -8.61 5.97 21.89
C ARG A 271 -7.17 6.16 22.31
N VAL A 272 -6.28 6.06 21.34
CA VAL A 272 -4.82 6.11 21.56
C VAL A 272 -4.34 7.54 21.46
N ASN A 273 -3.80 8.07 22.56
CA ASN A 273 -3.12 9.37 22.58
C ASN A 273 -1.64 9.17 22.27
N LEU A 274 -1.22 9.61 21.10
CA LEU A 274 0.15 9.44 20.62
C LEU A 274 1.04 10.67 20.88
N GLY A 275 0.48 11.74 21.45
CA GLY A 275 1.23 12.92 21.84
C GLY A 275 2.03 13.53 20.69
N LYS A 276 3.35 13.50 20.78
CA LYS A 276 4.26 14.10 19.79
C LYS A 276 4.33 13.38 18.44
N TYR A 277 3.87 12.14 18.35
CA TYR A 277 4.01 11.35 17.12
C TYR A 277 2.95 11.72 16.08
N SER A 278 3.41 11.98 14.87
CA SER A 278 2.58 12.38 13.74
C SER A 278 2.34 11.23 12.75
N ILE A 279 1.57 11.51 11.73
CA ILE A 279 1.34 10.57 10.61
C ILE A 279 2.62 10.28 9.81
N ALA A 280 3.66 11.10 9.96
CA ALA A 280 4.96 11.00 9.30
C ALA A 280 6.07 10.39 10.20
N SER A 281 5.76 9.92 11.40
CA SER A 281 6.71 9.35 12.36
C SER A 281 7.13 7.92 11.97
N PHE A 282 7.91 7.79 10.89
CA PHE A 282 8.37 6.51 10.35
C PHE A 282 9.80 6.13 10.77
N GLN A 283 10.42 6.84 11.72
CA GLN A 283 11.68 6.42 12.34
C GLN A 283 11.44 5.18 13.21
N MET A 284 12.38 4.23 13.23
CA MET A 284 12.15 2.94 13.90
C MET A 284 11.88 3.09 15.40
N ASP A 285 12.60 3.98 16.08
CA ASP A 285 12.39 4.29 17.51
C ASP A 285 11.03 4.95 17.80
N GLU A 286 10.52 5.76 16.83
CA GLU A 286 9.18 6.32 16.89
C GLU A 286 8.12 5.23 16.70
N ILE A 287 8.31 4.34 15.72
CA ILE A 287 7.42 3.19 15.45
C ILE A 287 7.31 2.30 16.69
N ASP A 288 8.43 1.96 17.34
CA ASP A 288 8.46 1.20 18.58
C ASP A 288 7.67 1.88 19.70
N SER A 289 7.82 3.17 19.80
CA SER A 289 7.09 3.96 20.80
C SER A 289 5.60 3.98 20.52
N ILE A 290 5.20 4.16 19.26
CA ILE A 290 3.80 4.16 18.81
C ILE A 290 3.15 2.80 19.11
N MET A 291 3.82 1.68 18.79
CA MET A 291 3.32 0.34 19.09
C MET A 291 3.15 0.11 20.59
N ARG A 292 4.14 0.51 21.39
CA ARG A 292 4.07 0.41 22.87
C ARG A 292 2.95 1.25 23.46
N ILE A 293 2.70 2.45 22.94
CA ILE A 293 1.59 3.29 23.40
C ILE A 293 0.25 2.64 23.04
N GLY A 294 0.11 2.06 21.85
CA GLY A 294 -1.06 1.29 21.45
C GLY A 294 -1.32 0.12 22.38
N GLU A 295 -0.30 -0.68 22.68
CA GLU A 295 -0.36 -1.79 23.64
C GLU A 295 -0.78 -1.28 25.03
N ALA A 296 -0.08 -0.30 25.57
CA ALA A 296 -0.35 0.23 26.90
C ALA A 296 -1.75 0.83 27.04
N THR A 297 -2.24 1.52 25.99
CA THR A 297 -3.60 2.09 25.99
C THR A 297 -4.66 1.01 25.98
N THR A 298 -4.47 -0.03 25.17
CA THR A 298 -5.41 -1.15 25.08
C THR A 298 -5.39 -1.98 26.36
N ARG A 299 -4.23 -2.15 26.99
CA ARG A 299 -4.07 -2.87 28.26
C ARG A 299 -4.81 -2.19 29.42
N LYS A 300 -5.03 -0.88 29.38
CA LYS A 300 -5.90 -0.17 30.35
C LYS A 300 -7.37 -0.58 30.22
N LYS A 301 -7.76 -1.22 29.12
CA LYS A 301 -9.11 -1.75 28.87
C LYS A 301 -9.24 -3.24 29.22
N TRP A 302 -8.27 -3.79 29.97
CA TRP A 302 -8.20 -5.21 30.27
C TRP A 302 -9.45 -5.74 31.00
N ASP A 303 -9.98 -4.97 31.94
CA ASP A 303 -11.18 -5.37 32.71
C ASP A 303 -12.43 -5.37 31.82
N GLU A 304 -12.58 -4.34 30.94
CA GLU A 304 -13.68 -4.29 29.98
C GLU A 304 -13.58 -5.43 28.93
N LEU A 305 -12.35 -5.79 28.51
CA LEU A 305 -12.13 -6.94 27.62
C LEU A 305 -12.48 -8.26 28.30
N ASN A 306 -12.14 -8.44 29.58
CA ASN A 306 -12.52 -9.62 30.34
C ASN A 306 -14.03 -9.70 30.56
N GLU A 307 -14.68 -8.58 30.80
CA GLU A 307 -16.14 -8.53 30.91
C GLU A 307 -16.81 -8.86 29.58
N LEU A 308 -16.29 -8.34 28.48
CA LEU A 308 -16.74 -8.69 27.14
C LEU A 308 -16.58 -10.21 26.88
N LYS A 309 -15.46 -10.80 27.28
CA LYS A 309 -15.18 -12.24 27.13
C LYS A 309 -16.25 -13.07 27.88
N LYS A 310 -16.64 -12.68 29.08
CA LYS A 310 -17.74 -13.31 29.83
C LYS A 310 -19.08 -13.18 29.12
N GLN A 311 -19.38 -11.99 28.59
CA GLN A 311 -20.64 -11.75 27.82
C GLN A 311 -20.71 -12.59 26.54
N LEU A 312 -19.56 -12.96 25.98
CA LEU A 312 -19.44 -13.82 24.79
C LEU A 312 -19.46 -15.32 25.13
N ASP A 313 -19.56 -15.68 26.43
CA ASP A 313 -19.50 -17.06 26.94
C ASP A 313 -18.24 -17.83 26.44
N ILE A 314 -17.10 -17.14 26.41
CA ILE A 314 -15.82 -17.71 25.99
C ILE A 314 -15.06 -18.22 27.21
N SER A 315 -14.89 -19.51 27.30
CA SER A 315 -13.99 -20.13 28.27
C SER A 315 -12.55 -20.09 27.79
N ASP A 316 -11.58 -20.07 28.71
CA ASP A 316 -10.13 -20.09 28.40
C ASP A 316 -9.70 -21.31 27.58
N ASN A 317 -10.51 -22.37 27.57
CA ASN A 317 -10.29 -23.57 26.76
C ASN A 317 -10.72 -23.43 25.30
N ASN A 318 -11.45 -22.38 24.95
CA ASN A 318 -11.97 -22.11 23.58
C ASN A 318 -11.28 -20.89 22.96
N LEU A 319 -9.94 -20.82 23.06
CA LEU A 319 -9.17 -19.79 22.36
C LEU A 319 -9.45 -19.86 20.87
N THR A 320 -9.65 -18.72 20.26
CA THR A 320 -9.82 -18.60 18.80
C THR A 320 -8.67 -19.31 18.10
N PRO A 321 -8.92 -20.26 17.19
CA PRO A 321 -7.84 -20.98 16.54
C PRO A 321 -6.93 -19.98 15.81
N TYR A 322 -5.63 -20.12 16.01
CA TYR A 322 -4.63 -19.39 15.25
C TYR A 322 -4.88 -19.62 13.76
N ILE A 323 -5.04 -18.54 13.02
CA ILE A 323 -5.23 -18.60 11.58
C ILE A 323 -3.88 -18.87 10.94
N HIS A 324 -3.67 -20.10 10.49
CA HIS A 324 -2.46 -20.46 9.78
C HIS A 324 -2.51 -19.99 8.33
N ASN A 325 -1.65 -19.04 7.95
CA ASN A 325 -1.43 -18.68 6.57
C ASN A 325 -0.24 -19.49 6.02
N PRO A 326 -0.48 -20.41 5.07
CA PRO A 326 0.57 -21.28 4.54
C PRO A 326 1.61 -20.54 3.68
N TYR A 327 1.36 -19.27 3.35
CA TYR A 327 2.26 -18.45 2.55
C TYR A 327 3.21 -17.58 3.39
N ILE A 328 2.98 -17.47 4.70
CA ILE A 328 3.90 -16.78 5.62
C ILE A 328 5.16 -17.63 5.77
N GLY A 329 6.33 -17.02 5.51
CA GLY A 329 7.62 -17.73 5.56
C GLY A 329 7.93 -18.57 4.32
N LEU A 330 7.12 -18.51 3.28
CA LEU A 330 7.42 -19.15 2.00
C LEU A 330 8.48 -18.33 1.27
N ASP A 331 9.72 -18.81 1.22
CA ASP A 331 10.84 -18.07 0.60
C ASP A 331 10.90 -18.20 -0.92
N THR A 332 10.31 -19.26 -1.49
CA THR A 332 10.40 -19.56 -2.91
C THR A 332 9.04 -19.83 -3.54
N LEU A 333 8.87 -19.34 -4.77
CA LEU A 333 7.69 -19.53 -5.60
C LEU A 333 8.00 -20.47 -6.75
N SER A 334 7.05 -21.36 -7.08
CA SER A 334 7.09 -22.18 -8.30
C SER A 334 6.27 -21.50 -9.38
N ILE A 335 6.90 -21.11 -10.49
CA ILE A 335 6.29 -20.39 -11.62
C ILE A 335 6.16 -21.34 -12.80
N ARG A 336 4.96 -21.45 -13.35
CA ARG A 336 4.64 -22.27 -14.54
C ARG A 336 4.84 -21.48 -15.83
N SER A 337 4.33 -20.27 -15.86
CA SER A 337 4.38 -19.38 -17.03
C SER A 337 4.53 -17.92 -16.59
N VAL A 338 5.03 -17.09 -17.51
CA VAL A 338 5.15 -15.64 -17.32
C VAL A 338 4.48 -14.95 -18.49
N HIS A 339 3.56 -14.04 -18.22
CA HIS A 339 2.84 -13.24 -19.20
C HIS A 339 3.03 -11.75 -18.87
N VAL A 340 3.04 -10.91 -19.89
CA VAL A 340 3.15 -9.45 -19.72
C VAL A 340 1.95 -8.79 -20.38
N GLU A 341 1.19 -8.04 -19.60
CA GLU A 341 0.04 -7.28 -20.07
C GLU A 341 0.38 -5.80 -20.27
N GLY A 342 -0.32 -5.13 -21.17
CA GLY A 342 -0.15 -3.70 -21.44
C GLY A 342 0.89 -3.35 -22.50
N LEU A 343 1.49 -4.33 -23.18
CA LEU A 343 2.54 -4.16 -24.18
C LEU A 343 2.19 -4.74 -25.55
N SER A 344 2.94 -4.32 -26.57
CA SER A 344 2.97 -5.03 -27.85
C SER A 344 3.80 -6.31 -27.74
N PRO A 345 3.63 -7.31 -28.62
CA PRO A 345 4.38 -8.55 -28.56
C PRO A 345 5.92 -8.35 -28.58
N GLU A 346 6.41 -7.36 -29.34
CA GLU A 346 7.83 -7.06 -29.41
C GLU A 346 8.37 -6.48 -28.10
N ASP A 347 7.60 -5.60 -27.45
CA ASP A 347 7.96 -5.01 -26.16
C ASP A 347 7.81 -6.02 -25.01
N GLU A 348 6.84 -6.92 -25.09
CA GLU A 348 6.69 -8.04 -24.17
C GLU A 348 7.93 -8.93 -24.17
N GLN A 349 8.38 -9.35 -25.35
CA GLN A 349 9.57 -10.20 -25.48
C GLN A 349 10.82 -9.50 -24.88
N MET A 350 10.93 -8.19 -25.02
CA MET A 350 12.01 -7.41 -24.43
C MET A 350 11.97 -7.48 -22.89
N VAL A 351 10.78 -7.33 -22.29
CA VAL A 351 10.59 -7.43 -20.84
C VAL A 351 10.94 -8.84 -20.34
N LEU A 352 10.42 -9.88 -20.99
CA LEU A 352 10.68 -11.28 -20.64
C LEU A 352 12.17 -11.61 -20.67
N ASN A 353 12.89 -11.16 -21.70
CA ASN A 353 14.33 -11.34 -21.82
C ASN A 353 15.13 -10.62 -20.71
N ARG A 354 14.57 -9.56 -20.17
CA ARG A 354 15.23 -8.78 -19.11
C ARG A 354 15.08 -9.39 -17.73
N ILE A 355 13.88 -9.84 -17.37
CA ILE A 355 13.58 -10.30 -16.00
C ILE A 355 14.06 -11.72 -15.71
N ARG A 356 14.19 -12.60 -16.73
CA ARG A 356 14.72 -13.97 -16.64
C ARG A 356 14.15 -14.77 -15.46
N ILE A 357 12.82 -14.78 -15.31
CA ILE A 357 12.16 -15.54 -14.25
C ILE A 357 12.43 -17.04 -14.42
N GLN A 358 12.94 -17.66 -13.36
CA GLN A 358 13.17 -19.10 -13.32
C GLN A 358 11.90 -19.85 -12.88
N PRO A 359 11.72 -21.13 -13.26
CA PRO A 359 10.59 -21.94 -12.79
C PRO A 359 10.48 -22.07 -11.27
N LYS A 360 11.59 -21.91 -10.57
CA LYS A 360 11.65 -21.74 -9.11
C LYS A 360 12.44 -20.47 -8.79
N ILE A 361 11.80 -19.52 -8.20
CA ILE A 361 12.37 -18.21 -7.90
C ILE A 361 12.17 -17.85 -6.42
N SER A 362 13.17 -17.22 -5.79
CA SER A 362 12.97 -16.66 -4.47
C SER A 362 12.07 -15.42 -4.55
N ARG A 363 11.33 -15.14 -3.46
CA ARG A 363 10.52 -13.91 -3.37
C ARG A 363 11.39 -12.67 -3.51
N ALA A 364 12.58 -12.69 -2.91
CA ALA A 364 13.55 -11.58 -3.03
C ALA A 364 14.01 -11.38 -4.47
N ASP A 365 14.30 -12.44 -5.24
CA ASP A 365 14.70 -12.32 -6.65
C ASP A 365 13.55 -11.84 -7.53
N LEU A 366 12.30 -12.25 -7.24
CA LEU A 366 11.13 -11.73 -7.92
C LEU A 366 11.00 -10.22 -7.67
N GLN A 367 11.08 -9.76 -6.41
CA GLN A 367 11.03 -8.35 -6.07
C GLN A 367 12.17 -7.55 -6.72
N ASN A 368 13.40 -8.08 -6.74
CA ASN A 368 14.52 -7.47 -7.44
C ASN A 368 14.29 -7.37 -8.96
N SER A 369 13.67 -8.37 -9.57
CA SER A 369 13.31 -8.37 -10.99
C SER A 369 12.29 -7.27 -11.31
N ILE A 370 11.25 -7.14 -10.49
CA ILE A 370 10.23 -6.08 -10.60
C ILE A 370 10.87 -4.69 -10.40
N SER A 371 11.68 -4.51 -9.35
CA SER A 371 12.38 -3.25 -9.08
C SER A 371 13.36 -2.89 -10.20
N SER A 372 14.08 -3.87 -10.77
CA SER A 372 14.97 -3.66 -11.91
C SER A 372 14.21 -3.26 -13.18
N LEU A 373 13.00 -3.81 -13.38
CA LEU A 373 12.14 -3.40 -14.50
C LEU A 373 11.64 -1.96 -14.30
N TYR A 374 11.18 -1.61 -13.12
CA TYR A 374 10.78 -0.26 -12.76
C TYR A 374 11.96 0.73 -12.88
N GLY A 375 13.15 0.33 -12.42
CA GLY A 375 14.40 1.10 -12.51
C GLY A 375 14.91 1.37 -13.94
N THR A 376 14.27 0.79 -14.97
CA THR A 376 14.51 1.21 -16.36
C THR A 376 13.93 2.58 -16.68
N ASN A 377 13.05 3.08 -15.83
CA ASN A 377 12.26 4.28 -16.06
C ASN A 377 11.40 4.23 -17.36
N LEU A 378 11.14 3.01 -17.87
CA LEU A 378 10.30 2.79 -19.07
C LEU A 378 8.82 2.77 -18.72
N PHE A 379 8.52 2.43 -17.49
CA PHE A 379 7.17 2.19 -17.00
C PHE A 379 6.83 3.16 -15.87
N SER A 380 5.61 3.64 -15.85
CA SER A 380 5.03 4.38 -14.73
C SER A 380 4.53 3.43 -13.64
N LYS A 381 4.26 2.17 -14.00
CA LYS A 381 3.73 1.15 -13.14
C LYS A 381 4.26 -0.22 -13.55
N VAL A 382 4.69 -1.01 -12.58
CA VAL A 382 5.10 -2.40 -12.77
C VAL A 382 4.50 -3.21 -11.63
N HIS A 383 3.42 -3.89 -11.92
CA HIS A 383 2.77 -4.78 -10.98
C HIS A 383 2.95 -6.22 -11.40
N TYR A 384 2.73 -7.13 -10.46
CA TYR A 384 2.55 -8.52 -10.79
C TYR A 384 1.35 -9.10 -10.05
N ARG A 385 0.77 -10.14 -10.57
CA ARG A 385 -0.16 -11.00 -9.85
C ARG A 385 0.22 -12.45 -10.09
N LEU A 386 -0.04 -13.27 -9.11
CA LEU A 386 0.13 -14.72 -9.19
C LEU A 386 -1.25 -15.32 -9.39
N GLU A 387 -1.52 -15.83 -10.56
CA GLU A 387 -2.74 -16.55 -10.86
C GLU A 387 -2.62 -18.01 -10.42
N ASN A 388 -3.73 -18.62 -10.12
CA ASN A 388 -3.93 -19.91 -9.46
C ASN A 388 -3.81 -19.81 -7.92
N ALA A 389 -4.77 -20.42 -7.23
CA ALA A 389 -4.82 -20.44 -5.78
C ALA A 389 -3.68 -21.25 -5.12
N ARG A 390 -2.96 -22.05 -5.88
CA ARG A 390 -1.86 -22.92 -5.41
C ARG A 390 -0.73 -23.03 -6.45
N PRO A 391 0.52 -23.24 -6.00
CA PRO A 391 1.63 -23.44 -6.92
C PRO A 391 1.45 -24.70 -7.78
N PRO A 392 2.00 -24.75 -9.01
CA PRO A 392 2.76 -23.68 -9.65
C PRO A 392 1.86 -22.53 -10.13
N TYR A 393 2.36 -21.29 -9.96
CA TYR A 393 1.64 -20.07 -10.32
C TYR A 393 1.90 -19.65 -11.76
N ASP A 394 0.94 -18.99 -12.38
CA ASP A 394 1.17 -18.16 -13.56
C ASP A 394 1.47 -16.74 -13.08
N LEU A 395 2.64 -16.23 -13.44
CA LEU A 395 3.04 -14.87 -13.12
C LEU A 395 2.60 -13.94 -14.24
N VAL A 396 1.69 -13.05 -13.93
CA VAL A 396 1.25 -12.00 -14.85
C VAL A 396 1.86 -10.66 -14.42
N LEU A 397 2.63 -10.06 -15.32
CA LEU A 397 3.21 -8.73 -15.15
C LEU A 397 2.32 -7.71 -15.83
N GLU A 398 1.76 -6.80 -15.06
CA GLU A 398 0.99 -5.66 -15.55
C GLU A 398 1.87 -4.43 -15.60
N VAL A 399 2.11 -3.91 -16.80
CA VAL A 399 2.98 -2.75 -16.98
C VAL A 399 2.27 -1.62 -17.71
N GLU A 400 2.48 -0.40 -17.23
CA GLU A 400 1.99 0.81 -17.89
C GLU A 400 3.18 1.59 -18.44
N LYS A 401 3.20 1.84 -19.76
CA LYS A 401 4.27 2.61 -20.41
C LYS A 401 4.29 4.04 -19.90
N LYS A 402 5.45 4.50 -19.49
CA LYS A 402 5.66 5.90 -19.13
C LYS A 402 5.75 6.74 -20.41
N ASN A 403 4.83 7.66 -20.62
CA ASN A 403 4.90 8.64 -21.71
C ASN A 403 5.92 9.72 -21.33
N ILE A 404 7.18 9.52 -21.75
CA ILE A 404 8.27 10.38 -21.29
C ILE A 404 8.63 11.42 -22.32
N ARG A 405 8.36 12.66 -21.94
CA ARG A 405 9.14 13.82 -22.27
C ARG A 405 9.66 14.38 -20.97
N ASN A 406 10.95 14.36 -20.78
CA ASN A 406 11.60 14.87 -19.57
C ASN A 406 12.31 16.17 -19.88
N LEU A 407 12.17 17.11 -18.97
CA LEU A 407 13.03 18.26 -18.84
C LEU A 407 13.90 18.06 -17.59
N ASN A 408 15.20 17.93 -17.77
CA ASN A 408 16.14 17.69 -16.69
C ASN A 408 17.03 18.93 -16.53
N ILE A 409 17.22 19.37 -15.30
CA ILE A 409 18.07 20.52 -14.98
C ILE A 409 19.15 20.05 -14.02
N GLY A 410 20.38 20.32 -14.35
CA GLY A 410 21.54 19.99 -13.54
C GLY A 410 22.48 21.19 -13.38
N VAL A 411 23.25 21.16 -12.31
CA VAL A 411 24.34 22.11 -12.07
C VAL A 411 25.61 21.27 -11.92
N ARG A 412 26.65 21.70 -12.62
CA ARG A 412 27.96 21.07 -12.55
C ARG A 412 28.99 22.09 -12.13
N PHE A 413 29.84 21.70 -11.20
CA PHE A 413 31.01 22.46 -10.79
C PHE A 413 32.27 21.66 -11.21
N ASP A 414 33.18 22.28 -11.91
CA ASP A 414 34.48 21.71 -12.16
C ASP A 414 35.58 22.81 -12.08
N THR A 415 36.86 22.39 -11.96
CA THR A 415 37.97 23.29 -11.72
C THR A 415 38.37 24.11 -12.97
N GLU A 416 37.99 23.64 -14.14
CA GLU A 416 38.34 24.31 -15.40
C GLU A 416 37.30 25.34 -15.84
N GLU A 417 36.02 24.99 -15.64
CA GLU A 417 34.88 25.76 -16.16
C GLU A 417 34.04 26.44 -15.07
N LEU A 418 34.44 26.27 -13.79
CA LEU A 418 33.77 26.79 -12.59
C LEU A 418 32.35 26.25 -12.42
N ALA A 419 31.33 26.95 -12.87
CA ALA A 419 29.95 26.54 -12.78
C ALA A 419 29.32 26.43 -14.15
N SER A 420 28.47 25.41 -14.35
CA SER A 420 27.68 25.26 -15.55
C SER A 420 26.26 24.76 -15.23
N VAL A 421 25.27 25.28 -15.95
CA VAL A 421 23.92 24.79 -15.91
C VAL A 421 23.70 23.87 -17.09
N LEU A 422 23.22 22.68 -16.82
CA LEU A 422 22.84 21.67 -17.81
C LEU A 422 21.31 21.64 -17.93
N VAL A 423 20.82 21.81 -19.15
CA VAL A 423 19.41 21.66 -19.47
C VAL A 423 19.28 20.55 -20.51
N ASN A 424 18.62 19.48 -20.17
CA ASN A 424 18.38 18.35 -21.07
C ASN A 424 16.90 18.16 -21.30
N THR A 425 16.51 17.93 -22.54
CA THR A 425 15.19 17.40 -22.87
C THR A 425 15.34 16.07 -23.57
N SER A 426 14.58 15.08 -23.17
CA SER A 426 14.56 13.77 -23.80
C SER A 426 13.15 13.34 -24.14
N ILE A 427 13.03 12.73 -25.33
CA ILE A 427 11.75 12.26 -25.85
C ILE A 427 11.93 10.79 -26.23
N ARG A 428 11.04 9.93 -25.75
CA ARG A 428 10.96 8.57 -26.23
C ARG A 428 10.25 8.54 -27.56
N LEU A 429 10.83 7.84 -28.55
CA LEU A 429 10.20 7.64 -29.82
C LEU A 429 9.10 6.56 -29.70
N LYS A 430 7.95 6.82 -30.31
CA LYS A 430 6.74 5.98 -30.16
C LYS A 430 6.87 4.55 -30.74
N THR A 431 7.91 4.31 -31.52
CA THR A 431 8.04 3.08 -32.31
C THR A 431 8.51 1.88 -31.51
N THR A 432 9.30 2.08 -30.47
CA THR A 432 9.78 1.01 -29.59
C THR A 432 10.11 1.54 -28.20
N LEU A 433 10.00 0.73 -27.16
CA LEU A 433 10.45 1.06 -25.80
C LEU A 433 11.95 1.37 -25.72
N ASN A 434 12.70 1.04 -26.78
CA ASN A 434 14.14 1.00 -26.78
C ASN A 434 14.83 2.26 -27.28
N SER A 435 14.09 3.24 -27.84
CA SER A 435 14.74 4.40 -28.46
C SER A 435 14.38 5.72 -27.75
N THR A 436 15.42 6.47 -27.42
CA THR A 436 15.31 7.80 -26.80
C THR A 436 16.13 8.79 -27.59
N PHE A 437 15.54 9.94 -27.90
CA PHE A 437 16.22 11.09 -28.48
C PHE A 437 16.37 12.17 -27.42
N GLY A 438 17.58 12.67 -27.25
CA GLY A 438 17.90 13.70 -26.26
C GLY A 438 18.60 14.89 -26.85
N VAL A 439 18.36 16.05 -26.25
CA VAL A 439 19.09 17.29 -26.52
C VAL A 439 19.54 17.88 -25.20
N THR A 440 20.83 18.09 -25.03
CA THR A 440 21.44 18.69 -23.84
C THR A 440 22.12 20.00 -24.22
N ALA A 441 21.73 21.08 -23.57
CA ALA A 441 22.40 22.36 -23.62
C ALA A 441 23.21 22.57 -22.33
N ARG A 442 24.47 22.99 -22.45
CA ARG A 442 25.29 23.48 -21.34
C ARG A 442 25.47 24.99 -21.47
N LEU A 443 25.16 25.67 -20.39
CA LEU A 443 25.24 27.13 -20.29
C LEU A 443 26.38 27.49 -19.33
N ASN A 444 27.47 28.01 -19.87
CA ASN A 444 28.62 28.52 -19.15
C ASN A 444 29.50 29.34 -20.11
N LYS A 445 30.79 29.58 -19.76
CA LYS A 445 31.77 30.26 -20.65
C LYS A 445 31.97 29.52 -21.99
N ASN A 446 31.92 28.20 -21.99
CA ASN A 446 32.09 27.35 -23.17
C ASN A 446 30.77 26.58 -23.44
N PRO A 447 29.75 27.26 -23.98
CA PRO A 447 28.45 26.62 -24.20
C PRO A 447 28.57 25.52 -25.27
N TYR A 448 27.78 24.46 -25.09
CA TYR A 448 27.60 23.44 -26.12
C TYR A 448 26.17 22.96 -26.22
N LEU A 449 25.83 22.46 -27.39
CA LEU A 449 24.63 21.68 -27.63
C LEU A 449 25.07 20.26 -27.97
N MET A 450 24.48 19.29 -27.29
CA MET A 450 24.67 17.86 -27.54
C MET A 450 23.35 17.23 -27.94
N VAL A 451 23.37 16.52 -29.04
CA VAL A 451 22.23 15.69 -29.47
C VAL A 451 22.63 14.23 -29.27
N ASP A 452 21.82 13.50 -28.58
CA ASP A 452 22.05 12.08 -28.33
C ASP A 452 20.86 11.25 -28.81
N TYR A 453 21.18 10.10 -29.33
CA TYR A 453 20.24 9.06 -29.67
C TYR A 453 20.68 7.78 -28.98
N SER A 454 19.81 7.19 -28.19
CA SER A 454 20.11 5.93 -27.52
C SER A 454 19.11 4.86 -27.95
N LEU A 455 19.65 3.69 -28.28
CA LEU A 455 18.89 2.47 -28.55
C LEU A 455 19.21 1.46 -27.45
N ASN A 456 18.24 1.17 -26.59
CA ASN A 456 18.39 0.20 -25.52
C ASN A 456 18.05 -1.20 -26.07
N ARG A 457 18.99 -1.85 -26.74
CA ARG A 457 18.96 -3.31 -26.93
C ARG A 457 19.70 -3.99 -25.77
N THR A 458 19.64 -5.29 -25.67
CA THR A 458 20.35 -6.13 -24.69
C THR A 458 21.86 -5.83 -24.56
N VAL A 459 22.43 -5.12 -25.54
CA VAL A 459 23.76 -4.50 -25.51
C VAL A 459 23.56 -3.00 -25.74
N LEU A 460 24.09 -2.18 -24.83
CA LEU A 460 23.96 -0.74 -24.86
C LEU A 460 24.74 -0.17 -26.07
N HIS A 461 23.99 0.25 -27.09
CA HIS A 461 24.58 1.12 -28.14
C HIS A 461 24.12 2.56 -27.84
N LYS A 462 25.08 3.37 -27.34
CA LYS A 462 24.91 4.82 -27.16
C LYS A 462 25.74 5.52 -28.27
N GLY A 463 25.05 6.19 -29.18
CA GLY A 463 25.66 7.08 -30.15
C GLY A 463 25.24 8.52 -29.91
N GLY A 464 26.13 9.46 -29.89
CA GLY A 464 25.81 10.89 -29.76
C GLY A 464 26.80 11.76 -30.52
N VAL A 465 26.30 12.87 -31.06
CA VAL A 465 27.12 13.91 -31.69
C VAL A 465 27.15 15.12 -30.78
N LYS A 466 28.32 15.54 -30.35
CA LYS A 466 28.52 16.74 -29.54
C LYS A 466 28.99 17.87 -30.45
N ILE A 467 28.17 18.89 -30.61
CA ILE A 467 28.52 20.10 -31.35
C ILE A 467 28.98 21.14 -30.32
N LYS A 468 30.26 21.50 -30.38
CA LYS A 468 30.80 22.61 -29.59
C LYS A 468 30.75 23.87 -30.46
N THR A 469 30.18 24.95 -29.95
CA THR A 469 30.34 26.27 -30.56
C THR A 469 31.68 26.81 -30.09
N ALA A 470 32.66 26.87 -30.98
CA ALA A 470 33.87 27.65 -30.73
C ALA A 470 33.49 29.14 -30.87
N LYS A 471 33.62 29.91 -29.81
CA LYS A 471 33.77 31.36 -29.95
C LYS A 471 35.23 31.62 -30.27
N ASN A 472 35.49 32.23 -31.46
CA ASN A 472 36.73 32.91 -31.71
C ASN A 472 36.89 34.09 -30.77
#